data_10e87646efbcec8385b26a0d02c71710
#
_entry.id   10e87646efbcec8385b26a0d02c71710
#
_cell.length_a   1.000
_cell.length_b   1.000
_cell.length_c   1.000
_cell.angle_alpha   90.00
_cell.angle_beta   90.00
_cell.angle_gamma   90.00
#
_symmetry.space_group_name_H-M   'P 1'
#
loop_
_entity.id
_entity.type
_entity.pdbx_description
1 polymer ?
#
loop_
_entity_poly.entity_id
_entity_poly.type
_entity_poly.pdbx_seq_one_letter_code
_entity_poly.pdbx_strand_id
1 'polypeptide(L)'
;MIKLIASDVDGTLLNGESGIDDYTLSKIKEAMKQGIHFVIASGRAYGDLTWLLKQYDLKCSCITGNGAEYYDEKGEKISSFYLDYQACLESIAILKQLHIAFMIYCVEGNYSIEPVEKVQDVFIQRSVLKRNEVYQEAKKRIQKNHSIFKMSEIKDYPTFLKDKHIIKIEAFDLQEDTITKAKNSLKSLPQIAYLSSFPDNVEITSSLATKGSILMDVILKLDIKQEEVMVIGDSYNDVSMFDLFSCSVAMGNSVDFIKEKAKYITDDHFHNGVGKAIEKIALQNT
;
A
#
# COMPACT_ATOMS: atom_id res chain seq x y z
N MET A 1 -17.56 0.23 20.98
CA MET A 1 -16.47 -0.76 21.21
C MET A 1 -15.88 -1.12 19.84
N ILE A 2 -14.54 -1.18 19.69
CA ILE A 2 -13.88 -1.56 18.45
C ILE A 2 -14.02 -3.06 18.24
N LYS A 3 -14.40 -3.46 17.04
CA LYS A 3 -14.52 -4.87 16.61
C LYS A 3 -13.56 -5.25 15.50
N LEU A 4 -13.01 -4.23 14.80
CA LEU A 4 -12.05 -4.46 13.74
C LEU A 4 -10.96 -3.38 13.78
N ILE A 5 -9.71 -3.81 13.57
CA ILE A 5 -8.55 -2.94 13.43
C ILE A 5 -7.95 -3.18 12.05
N ALA A 6 -7.84 -2.14 11.22
CA ALA A 6 -7.15 -2.19 9.96
C ALA A 6 -5.86 -1.35 10.04
N SER A 7 -4.72 -1.98 9.74
CA SER A 7 -3.41 -1.34 9.81
C SER A 7 -2.70 -1.36 8.45
N ASP A 8 -2.14 -0.22 8.06
CA ASP A 8 -1.12 -0.19 7.04
C ASP A 8 0.16 -0.91 7.53
N VAL A 9 1.09 -1.17 6.61
CA VAL A 9 2.32 -1.94 6.85
C VAL A 9 3.56 -1.06 6.87
N ASP A 10 3.86 -0.39 5.77
CA ASP A 10 5.11 0.33 5.56
C ASP A 10 5.07 1.72 6.19
N GLY A 11 5.89 1.96 7.22
CA GLY A 11 5.84 3.20 8.01
C GLY A 11 4.77 3.18 9.10
N THR A 12 4.03 2.07 9.22
CA THR A 12 2.97 1.88 10.23
C THR A 12 3.24 0.66 11.09
N LEU A 13 2.95 -0.55 10.60
CA LEU A 13 3.08 -1.80 11.36
C LEU A 13 4.55 -2.25 11.51
N LEU A 14 5.36 -2.02 10.48
CA LEU A 14 6.77 -2.39 10.47
C LEU A 14 7.65 -1.27 11.04
N ASN A 15 8.55 -1.62 11.97
CA ASN A 15 9.59 -0.73 12.47
C ASN A 15 10.82 -0.73 11.54
N GLY A 16 10.67 -0.23 10.31
CA GLY A 16 11.71 -0.25 9.29
C GLY A 16 12.00 -1.66 8.79
N GLU A 17 13.27 -2.08 8.79
CA GLU A 17 13.71 -3.39 8.31
C GLU A 17 13.61 -4.50 9.37
N SER A 18 13.34 -4.15 10.64
CA SER A 18 13.37 -5.09 11.77
C SER A 18 12.09 -5.91 11.94
N GLY A 19 11.01 -5.54 11.25
CA GLY A 19 9.74 -6.27 11.32
C GLY A 19 8.75 -5.67 12.32
N ILE A 20 7.87 -6.48 12.91
CA ILE A 20 6.93 -6.06 13.95
C ILE A 20 7.63 -6.24 15.31
N ASP A 21 7.61 -5.22 16.15
CA ASP A 21 8.16 -5.31 17.51
C ASP A 21 7.28 -6.19 18.41
N ASP A 22 7.89 -6.78 19.46
CA ASP A 22 7.23 -7.72 20.35
C ASP A 22 6.03 -7.12 21.10
N TYR A 23 6.12 -5.84 21.47
CA TYR A 23 5.03 -5.16 22.16
C TYR A 23 3.82 -4.99 21.23
N THR A 24 4.02 -4.45 20.03
CA THR A 24 2.96 -4.30 19.02
C THR A 24 2.33 -5.66 18.68
N LEU A 25 3.17 -6.68 18.46
CA LEU A 25 2.69 -8.04 18.20
C LEU A 25 1.84 -8.59 19.34
N SER A 26 2.27 -8.35 20.60
CA SER A 26 1.52 -8.79 21.78
C SER A 26 0.13 -8.15 21.84
N LYS A 27 0.02 -6.83 21.52
CA LYS A 27 -1.25 -6.11 21.55
C LYS A 27 -2.19 -6.53 20.41
N ILE A 28 -1.65 -6.81 19.22
CA ILE A 28 -2.43 -7.39 18.11
C ILE A 28 -3.01 -8.75 18.54
N LYS A 29 -2.18 -9.64 19.08
CA LYS A 29 -2.63 -10.97 19.53
C LYS A 29 -3.61 -10.90 20.69
N GLU A 30 -3.46 -9.93 21.59
CA GLU A 30 -4.39 -9.67 22.69
C GLU A 30 -5.76 -9.23 22.15
N ALA A 31 -5.79 -8.27 21.21
CA ALA A 31 -7.03 -7.82 20.55
C ALA A 31 -7.73 -8.97 19.80
N MET A 32 -6.98 -9.76 19.06
CA MET A 32 -7.54 -10.93 18.36
C MET A 32 -8.12 -11.98 19.32
N LYS A 33 -7.49 -12.21 20.47
CA LYS A 33 -8.03 -13.11 21.52
C LYS A 33 -9.34 -12.61 22.13
N GLN A 34 -9.55 -11.28 22.13
CA GLN A 34 -10.81 -10.66 22.57
C GLN A 34 -11.90 -10.64 21.48
N GLY A 35 -11.63 -11.26 20.32
CA GLY A 35 -12.56 -11.34 19.20
C GLY A 35 -12.53 -10.11 18.28
N ILE A 36 -11.54 -9.22 18.40
CA ILE A 36 -11.35 -8.10 17.49
C ILE A 36 -10.65 -8.61 16.22
N HIS A 37 -11.26 -8.38 15.06
CA HIS A 37 -10.66 -8.72 13.79
C HIS A 37 -9.46 -7.81 13.50
N PHE A 38 -8.36 -8.40 13.02
CA PHE A 38 -7.21 -7.65 12.54
C PHE A 38 -7.09 -7.79 11.02
N VAL A 39 -6.92 -6.68 10.32
CA VAL A 39 -6.79 -6.60 8.86
C VAL A 39 -5.53 -5.84 8.50
N ILE A 40 -4.69 -6.42 7.65
CA ILE A 40 -3.58 -5.72 7.03
C ILE A 40 -4.08 -5.04 5.76
N ALA A 41 -3.82 -3.72 5.58
CA ALA A 41 -4.19 -2.95 4.41
C ALA A 41 -2.96 -2.31 3.77
N SER A 42 -2.42 -2.90 2.69
CA SER A 42 -1.11 -2.54 2.13
C SER A 42 -1.11 -2.31 0.62
N GLY A 43 -0.15 -1.52 0.15
CA GLY A 43 0.19 -1.43 -1.28
C GLY A 43 1.00 -2.63 -1.80
N ARG A 44 1.48 -3.51 -0.92
CA ARG A 44 2.20 -4.73 -1.28
C ARG A 44 1.28 -5.77 -1.92
N ALA A 45 1.85 -6.64 -2.76
CA ALA A 45 1.15 -7.83 -3.22
C ALA A 45 1.02 -8.86 -2.08
N TYR A 46 0.02 -9.75 -2.14
CA TYR A 46 -0.19 -10.78 -1.10
C TYR A 46 1.04 -11.66 -0.87
N GLY A 47 1.70 -12.06 -1.96
CA GLY A 47 2.94 -12.87 -1.88
C GLY A 47 4.04 -12.20 -1.05
N ASP A 48 4.12 -10.86 -1.08
CA ASP A 48 5.10 -10.10 -0.30
C ASP A 48 4.74 -9.98 1.18
N LEU A 49 3.49 -10.28 1.56
CA LEU A 49 3.04 -10.30 2.96
C LEU A 49 3.11 -11.68 3.60
N THR A 50 3.17 -12.74 2.80
CA THR A 50 3.12 -14.13 3.32
C THR A 50 4.26 -14.46 4.30
N TRP A 51 5.44 -13.87 4.11
CA TRP A 51 6.56 -14.04 5.04
C TRP A 51 6.25 -13.41 6.40
N LEU A 52 5.63 -12.21 6.42
CA LEU A 52 5.23 -11.49 7.62
C LEU A 52 4.20 -12.30 8.41
N LEU A 53 3.16 -12.78 7.73
CA LEU A 53 2.12 -13.60 8.35
C LEU A 53 2.71 -14.87 8.97
N LYS A 54 3.61 -15.54 8.27
CA LYS A 54 4.26 -16.76 8.76
C LYS A 54 5.22 -16.48 9.91
N GLN A 55 6.06 -15.45 9.80
CA GLN A 55 7.08 -15.11 10.80
C GLN A 55 6.45 -14.81 12.16
N TYR A 56 5.32 -14.11 12.18
CA TYR A 56 4.65 -13.66 13.40
C TYR A 56 3.45 -14.51 13.82
N ASP A 57 3.17 -15.58 13.07
CA ASP A 57 1.98 -16.43 13.27
C ASP A 57 0.70 -15.58 13.38
N LEU A 58 0.51 -14.70 12.38
CA LEU A 58 -0.66 -13.85 12.26
C LEU A 58 -1.64 -14.46 11.25
N LYS A 59 -2.81 -14.87 11.75
CA LYS A 59 -3.94 -15.33 10.93
C LYS A 59 -4.94 -14.20 10.81
N CYS A 60 -4.74 -13.33 9.83
CA CYS A 60 -5.57 -12.16 9.62
C CYS A 60 -5.85 -11.95 8.14
N SER A 61 -6.91 -11.22 7.85
CA SER A 61 -7.27 -10.84 6.49
C SER A 61 -6.31 -9.80 5.93
N CYS A 62 -6.15 -9.77 4.60
CA CYS A 62 -5.26 -8.85 3.92
C CYS A 62 -5.94 -8.13 2.76
N ILE A 63 -5.93 -6.81 2.78
CA ILE A 63 -6.21 -5.93 1.64
C ILE A 63 -4.87 -5.58 1.02
N THR A 64 -4.65 -5.95 -0.25
CA THR A 64 -3.36 -5.87 -0.93
C THR A 64 -3.45 -5.05 -2.21
N GLY A 65 -2.30 -4.59 -2.74
CA GLY A 65 -2.28 -3.76 -3.95
C GLY A 65 -3.10 -2.47 -3.82
N ASN A 66 -3.11 -1.85 -2.62
CA ASN A 66 -3.94 -0.67 -2.29
C ASN A 66 -5.46 -0.91 -2.43
N GLY A 67 -5.92 -2.14 -2.32
CA GLY A 67 -7.33 -2.53 -2.50
C GLY A 67 -7.61 -3.34 -3.77
N ALA A 68 -6.59 -3.64 -4.58
CA ALA A 68 -6.79 -4.45 -5.78
C ALA A 68 -7.20 -5.88 -5.47
N GLU A 69 -6.80 -6.44 -4.33
CA GLU A 69 -7.17 -7.78 -3.92
C GLU A 69 -7.46 -7.84 -2.42
N TYR A 70 -8.42 -8.69 -2.04
CA TYR A 70 -8.74 -9.00 -0.65
C TYR A 70 -8.62 -10.51 -0.42
N TYR A 71 -7.89 -10.86 0.63
CA TYR A 71 -7.70 -12.23 1.11
C TYR A 71 -8.23 -12.37 2.53
N ASP A 72 -8.92 -13.48 2.79
CA ASP A 72 -9.39 -13.82 4.13
C ASP A 72 -8.25 -14.31 5.06
N GLU A 73 -8.58 -14.63 6.29
CA GLU A 73 -7.66 -15.15 7.31
C GLU A 73 -7.05 -16.54 6.98
N LYS A 74 -7.64 -17.26 6.01
CA LYS A 74 -7.14 -18.55 5.50
C LYS A 74 -6.21 -18.35 4.31
N GLY A 75 -6.10 -17.11 3.78
CA GLY A 75 -5.34 -16.79 2.60
C GLY A 75 -6.09 -17.09 1.29
N GLU A 76 -7.41 -17.26 1.35
CA GLU A 76 -8.25 -17.41 0.15
C GLU A 76 -8.58 -16.04 -0.41
N LYS A 77 -8.41 -15.86 -1.73
CA LYS A 77 -8.74 -14.62 -2.41
C LYS A 77 -10.26 -14.49 -2.56
N ILE A 78 -10.83 -13.50 -1.88
CA ILE A 78 -12.28 -13.28 -1.81
C ILE A 78 -12.78 -12.32 -2.88
N SER A 79 -12.00 -11.29 -3.22
CA SER A 79 -12.35 -10.33 -4.26
C SER A 79 -11.11 -9.72 -4.91
N SER A 80 -11.30 -9.20 -6.12
CA SER A 80 -10.26 -8.48 -6.85
C SER A 80 -10.87 -7.38 -7.72
N PHE A 81 -10.18 -6.24 -7.81
CA PHE A 81 -10.55 -5.05 -8.56
C PHE A 81 -9.35 -4.59 -9.36
N TYR A 82 -9.11 -5.23 -10.50
CA TYR A 82 -7.98 -4.94 -11.35
C TYR A 82 -8.20 -3.66 -12.15
N LEU A 83 -7.11 -3.01 -12.51
CA LEU A 83 -7.11 -1.85 -13.38
C LEU A 83 -7.63 -2.27 -14.76
N ASP A 84 -8.64 -1.54 -15.25
CA ASP A 84 -9.18 -1.77 -16.58
C ASP A 84 -8.10 -1.65 -17.65
N TYR A 85 -8.16 -2.51 -18.66
CA TYR A 85 -7.15 -2.55 -19.74
C TYR A 85 -7.06 -1.23 -20.50
N GLN A 86 -8.19 -0.60 -20.84
CA GLN A 86 -8.19 0.67 -21.59
C GLN A 86 -7.64 1.80 -20.70
N ALA A 87 -8.05 1.85 -19.43
CA ALA A 87 -7.52 2.81 -18.45
C ALA A 87 -6.01 2.62 -18.23
N CYS A 88 -5.52 1.38 -18.25
CA CYS A 88 -4.10 1.08 -18.21
C CYS A 88 -3.35 1.67 -19.41
N LEU A 89 -3.84 1.46 -20.65
CA LEU A 89 -3.22 1.99 -21.86
C LEU A 89 -3.21 3.52 -21.87
N GLU A 90 -4.28 4.16 -21.46
CA GLU A 90 -4.39 5.62 -21.36
C GLU A 90 -3.41 6.18 -20.31
N SER A 91 -3.30 5.51 -19.16
CA SER A 91 -2.30 5.85 -18.13
C SER A 91 -0.87 5.72 -18.66
N ILE A 92 -0.55 4.63 -19.34
CA ILE A 92 0.75 4.42 -19.98
C ILE A 92 1.06 5.53 -20.99
N ALA A 93 0.07 5.95 -21.80
CA ALA A 93 0.27 7.02 -22.78
C ALA A 93 0.65 8.36 -22.10
N ILE A 94 0.00 8.71 -21.00
CA ILE A 94 0.32 9.89 -20.19
C ILE A 94 1.75 9.80 -19.63
N LEU A 95 2.11 8.67 -19.02
CA LEU A 95 3.44 8.49 -18.41
C LEU A 95 4.55 8.54 -19.46
N LYS A 96 4.35 7.94 -20.64
CA LYS A 96 5.28 8.01 -21.78
C LYS A 96 5.48 9.43 -22.28
N GLN A 97 4.40 10.19 -22.44
CA GLN A 97 4.47 11.58 -22.90
C GLN A 97 5.29 12.46 -21.93
N LEU A 98 5.26 12.15 -20.66
CA LEU A 98 6.01 12.84 -19.61
C LEU A 98 7.40 12.23 -19.35
N HIS A 99 7.78 11.17 -20.07
CA HIS A 99 9.05 10.44 -19.91
C HIS A 99 9.30 9.89 -18.51
N ILE A 100 8.25 9.56 -17.77
CA ILE A 100 8.31 9.05 -16.40
C ILE A 100 8.64 7.55 -16.42
N ALA A 101 9.54 7.11 -15.57
CA ALA A 101 9.81 5.70 -15.35
C ALA A 101 8.67 5.02 -14.58
N PHE A 102 8.27 3.82 -15.00
CA PHE A 102 7.21 3.08 -14.32
C PHE A 102 7.35 1.57 -14.47
N MET A 103 6.69 0.87 -13.56
CA MET A 103 6.53 -0.58 -13.55
C MET A 103 5.05 -0.93 -13.51
N ILE A 104 4.66 -1.99 -14.23
CA ILE A 104 3.30 -2.53 -14.26
C ILE A 104 3.29 -3.79 -13.40
N TYR A 105 2.47 -3.79 -12.38
CA TYR A 105 2.24 -4.93 -11.50
C TYR A 105 1.02 -5.71 -11.98
N CYS A 106 1.21 -6.98 -12.30
CA CYS A 106 0.13 -7.91 -12.61
C CYS A 106 0.19 -9.11 -11.65
N VAL A 107 -0.90 -9.86 -11.57
CA VAL A 107 -0.94 -11.12 -10.81
C VAL A 107 0.12 -12.11 -11.35
N GLU A 108 0.32 -12.09 -12.66
CA GLU A 108 1.23 -13.00 -13.37
C GLU A 108 2.71 -12.58 -13.33
N GLY A 109 3.01 -11.36 -12.82
CA GLY A 109 4.37 -10.85 -12.71
C GLY A 109 4.46 -9.34 -12.87
N ASN A 110 5.67 -8.82 -12.84
CA ASN A 110 5.95 -7.40 -12.96
C ASN A 110 6.61 -7.10 -14.32
N TYR A 111 6.20 -6.00 -14.93
CA TYR A 111 6.61 -5.71 -16.31
C TYR A 111 7.03 -4.25 -16.49
N SER A 112 7.96 -4.05 -17.44
CA SER A 112 8.33 -2.75 -17.98
C SER A 112 8.14 -2.74 -19.48
N ILE A 113 7.77 -1.58 -20.02
CA ILE A 113 7.75 -1.33 -21.48
C ILE A 113 9.01 -0.59 -21.97
N GLU A 114 9.86 -0.21 -21.02
CA GLU A 114 11.18 0.37 -21.24
C GLU A 114 12.25 -0.65 -20.85
N PRO A 115 13.52 -0.50 -21.29
CA PRO A 115 14.60 -1.35 -20.81
C PRO A 115 14.64 -1.43 -19.28
N VAL A 116 14.66 -2.64 -18.78
CA VAL A 116 14.57 -2.92 -17.33
C VAL A 116 15.63 -2.16 -16.54
N GLU A 117 16.85 -2.11 -17.07
CA GLU A 117 17.98 -1.43 -16.44
C GLU A 117 17.74 0.08 -16.28
N LYS A 118 17.07 0.70 -17.27
CA LYS A 118 16.73 2.13 -17.23
C LYS A 118 15.76 2.43 -16.08
N VAL A 119 14.71 1.62 -15.95
CA VAL A 119 13.70 1.79 -14.89
C VAL A 119 14.30 1.52 -13.52
N GLN A 120 15.12 0.47 -13.40
CA GLN A 120 15.86 0.15 -12.17
C GLN A 120 16.80 1.27 -11.76
N ASP A 121 17.51 1.88 -12.71
CA ASP A 121 18.46 2.96 -12.42
C ASP A 121 17.75 4.18 -11.83
N VAL A 122 16.65 4.63 -12.42
CA VAL A 122 15.83 5.74 -11.86
C VAL A 122 15.36 5.41 -10.44
N PHE A 123 14.90 4.19 -10.18
CA PHE A 123 14.44 3.76 -8.86
C PHE A 123 15.58 3.77 -7.83
N ILE A 124 16.78 3.30 -8.21
CA ILE A 124 17.95 3.31 -7.34
C ILE A 124 18.39 4.74 -7.05
N GLN A 125 18.50 5.61 -8.07
CA GLN A 125 18.89 7.02 -7.89
C GLN A 125 17.93 7.76 -6.95
N ARG A 126 16.62 7.51 -7.09
CA ARG A 126 15.60 8.02 -6.18
C ARG A 126 15.85 7.60 -4.73
N SER A 127 16.20 6.34 -4.51
CA SER A 127 16.54 5.83 -3.17
C SER A 127 17.82 6.48 -2.61
N VAL A 128 18.82 6.66 -3.45
CA VAL A 128 20.07 7.39 -3.11
C VAL A 128 19.76 8.79 -2.59
N LEU A 129 18.93 9.54 -3.33
CA LEU A 129 18.56 10.90 -2.94
C LEU A 129 17.79 10.94 -1.62
N LYS A 130 16.83 10.03 -1.42
CA LYS A 130 16.00 9.98 -0.21
C LYS A 130 16.76 9.61 1.05
N ARG A 131 17.72 8.69 0.95
CA ARG A 131 18.44 8.13 2.10
C ARG A 131 19.84 8.71 2.27
N ASN A 132 20.29 9.56 1.35
CA ASN A 132 21.65 10.08 1.29
C ASN A 132 22.70 8.95 1.37
N GLU A 133 22.47 7.87 0.61
CA GLU A 133 23.32 6.67 0.59
C GLU A 133 24.12 6.56 -0.72
N VAL A 134 25.14 5.72 -0.74
CA VAL A 134 25.94 5.46 -1.95
C VAL A 134 25.16 4.57 -2.92
N TYR A 135 25.23 4.86 -4.24
CA TYR A 135 24.50 4.11 -5.27
C TYR A 135 24.66 2.59 -5.20
N GLN A 136 25.90 2.10 -4.97
CA GLN A 136 26.17 0.66 -4.90
C GLN A 136 25.54 0.00 -3.67
N GLU A 137 25.43 0.73 -2.57
CA GLU A 137 24.77 0.26 -1.34
C GLU A 137 23.26 0.23 -1.53
N ALA A 138 22.68 1.31 -2.10
CA ALA A 138 21.28 1.36 -2.49
C ALA A 138 20.90 0.18 -3.38
N LYS A 139 21.69 -0.04 -4.45
CA LYS A 139 21.48 -1.14 -5.40
C LYS A 139 21.48 -2.51 -4.69
N LYS A 140 22.49 -2.78 -3.87
CA LYS A 140 22.58 -4.07 -3.13
C LYS A 140 21.39 -4.28 -2.19
N ARG A 141 20.98 -3.23 -1.47
CA ARG A 141 19.85 -3.28 -0.54
C ARG A 141 18.54 -3.55 -1.27
N ILE A 142 18.25 -2.79 -2.33
CA ILE A 142 17.02 -2.90 -3.12
C ILE A 142 16.96 -4.27 -3.83
N GLN A 143 18.08 -4.74 -4.36
CA GLN A 143 18.17 -6.01 -5.10
C GLN A 143 17.77 -7.22 -4.26
N LYS A 144 17.95 -7.17 -2.94
CA LYS A 144 17.63 -8.30 -2.05
C LYS A 144 16.14 -8.62 -2.01
N ASN A 145 15.29 -7.58 -1.97
CA ASN A 145 13.88 -7.78 -1.60
C ASN A 145 12.87 -7.01 -2.47
N HIS A 146 13.30 -6.17 -3.42
CA HIS A 146 12.37 -5.35 -4.17
C HIS A 146 11.95 -5.97 -5.50
N SER A 147 10.65 -5.93 -5.78
CA SER A 147 10.00 -6.44 -6.98
C SER A 147 10.54 -5.85 -8.30
N ILE A 148 11.15 -4.66 -8.27
CA ILE A 148 11.75 -4.01 -9.43
C ILE A 148 12.88 -4.84 -10.08
N PHE A 149 13.55 -5.69 -9.30
CA PHE A 149 14.57 -6.62 -9.84
C PHE A 149 14.00 -7.94 -10.35
N LYS A 150 12.68 -8.16 -10.19
CA LYS A 150 11.95 -9.31 -10.73
C LYS A 150 11.11 -8.94 -11.95
N MET A 151 11.31 -7.76 -12.51
CA MET A 151 10.57 -7.21 -13.63
C MET A 151 11.09 -7.76 -14.96
N SER A 152 10.19 -8.00 -15.91
CA SER A 152 10.49 -8.41 -17.29
C SER A 152 10.12 -7.31 -18.29
N GLU A 153 10.94 -7.15 -19.34
CA GLU A 153 10.62 -6.21 -20.43
C GLU A 153 9.58 -6.82 -21.37
N ILE A 154 8.60 -6.01 -21.77
CA ILE A 154 7.60 -6.36 -22.79
C ILE A 154 7.65 -5.35 -23.95
N LYS A 155 7.72 -5.84 -25.20
CA LYS A 155 7.83 -5.00 -26.40
C LYS A 155 6.46 -4.59 -26.94
N ASP A 156 5.58 -5.57 -27.16
CA ASP A 156 4.20 -5.33 -27.61
C ASP A 156 3.26 -5.33 -26.38
N TYR A 157 3.37 -4.27 -25.58
CA TYR A 157 2.58 -4.16 -24.35
C TYR A 157 1.06 -4.10 -24.57
N PRO A 158 0.52 -3.49 -25.67
CA PRO A 158 -0.91 -3.51 -25.87
C PRO A 158 -1.46 -4.92 -26.03
N THR A 159 -0.82 -5.75 -26.86
CA THR A 159 -1.24 -7.14 -27.03
C THR A 159 -0.99 -7.97 -25.77
N PHE A 160 0.18 -7.78 -25.14
CA PHE A 160 0.57 -8.55 -23.96
C PHE A 160 -0.32 -8.31 -22.75
N LEU A 161 -0.71 -7.05 -22.49
CA LEU A 161 -1.48 -6.66 -21.29
C LEU A 161 -2.97 -6.97 -21.42
N LYS A 162 -3.48 -7.27 -22.61
CA LYS A 162 -4.92 -7.47 -22.87
C LYS A 162 -5.55 -8.54 -21.97
N ASP A 163 -4.81 -9.61 -21.72
CA ASP A 163 -5.29 -10.77 -20.94
C ASP A 163 -4.63 -10.84 -19.56
N LYS A 164 -4.07 -9.73 -19.06
CA LYS A 164 -3.43 -9.66 -17.74
C LYS A 164 -4.34 -9.09 -16.67
N HIS A 165 -4.16 -9.58 -15.45
CA HIS A 165 -4.80 -9.03 -14.26
C HIS A 165 -3.92 -7.92 -13.69
N ILE A 166 -4.16 -6.67 -14.12
CA ILE A 166 -3.32 -5.52 -13.80
C ILE A 166 -3.71 -5.00 -12.40
N ILE A 167 -2.82 -5.17 -11.43
CA ILE A 167 -3.02 -4.72 -10.05
C ILE A 167 -2.86 -3.21 -9.95
N LYS A 168 -1.72 -2.70 -10.46
CA LYS A 168 -1.38 -1.26 -10.44
C LYS A 168 -0.27 -0.94 -11.44
N ILE A 169 -0.13 0.36 -11.74
CA ILE A 169 1.09 0.93 -12.32
C ILE A 169 1.75 1.77 -11.22
N GLU A 170 3.02 1.56 -10.96
CA GLU A 170 3.81 2.43 -10.09
C GLU A 170 4.77 3.24 -10.95
N ALA A 171 4.57 4.56 -10.98
CA ALA A 171 5.39 5.51 -11.71
C ALA A 171 6.18 6.38 -10.74
N PHE A 172 7.41 6.72 -11.10
CA PHE A 172 8.32 7.48 -10.25
C PHE A 172 9.32 8.30 -11.08
N ASP A 173 9.71 9.43 -10.52
CA ASP A 173 10.68 10.33 -11.14
C ASP A 173 11.58 10.94 -10.06
N LEU A 174 12.75 11.47 -10.47
CA LEU A 174 13.66 12.19 -9.57
C LEU A 174 13.14 13.60 -9.26
N GLN A 175 12.20 14.12 -10.05
CA GLN A 175 11.63 15.45 -9.91
C GLN A 175 10.15 15.36 -9.52
N GLU A 176 9.79 15.88 -8.37
CA GLU A 176 8.41 15.90 -7.85
C GLU A 176 7.44 16.64 -8.79
N ASP A 177 7.92 17.70 -9.46
CA ASP A 177 7.12 18.47 -10.42
C ASP A 177 6.63 17.61 -11.59
N THR A 178 7.45 16.65 -12.06
CA THR A 178 7.06 15.74 -13.14
C THR A 178 5.92 14.82 -12.68
N ILE A 179 6.00 14.29 -11.46
CA ILE A 179 4.94 13.49 -10.87
C ILE A 179 3.67 14.31 -10.63
N THR A 180 3.80 15.58 -10.23
CA THR A 180 2.65 16.48 -10.09
C THR A 180 1.94 16.71 -11.43
N LYS A 181 2.68 16.89 -12.53
CA LYS A 181 2.11 16.97 -13.88
C LYS A 181 1.39 15.69 -14.27
N ALA A 182 1.97 14.52 -13.97
CA ALA A 182 1.32 13.23 -14.22
C ALA A 182 -0.02 13.12 -13.47
N LYS A 183 -0.03 13.42 -12.16
CA LYS A 183 -1.26 13.42 -11.36
C LYS A 183 -2.34 14.35 -11.93
N ASN A 184 -1.96 15.53 -12.41
CA ASN A 184 -2.91 16.46 -13.03
C ASN A 184 -3.49 15.91 -14.35
N SER A 185 -2.69 15.25 -15.17
CA SER A 185 -3.17 14.61 -16.41
C SER A 185 -4.05 13.39 -16.12
N LEU A 186 -3.71 12.59 -15.11
CA LEU A 186 -4.47 11.41 -14.70
C LEU A 186 -5.87 11.74 -14.17
N LYS A 187 -6.12 12.97 -13.69
CA LYS A 187 -7.46 13.42 -13.24
C LYS A 187 -8.55 13.28 -14.30
N SER A 188 -8.19 13.26 -15.58
CA SER A 188 -9.15 13.10 -16.69
C SER A 188 -9.66 11.67 -16.85
N LEU A 189 -9.08 10.68 -16.18
CA LEU A 189 -9.44 9.27 -16.28
C LEU A 189 -10.33 8.86 -15.11
N PRO A 190 -11.66 8.69 -15.30
CA PRO A 190 -12.59 8.42 -14.19
C PRO A 190 -12.48 6.98 -13.65
N GLN A 191 -11.92 6.05 -14.43
CA GLN A 191 -11.85 4.63 -14.05
C GLN A 191 -10.64 4.30 -13.16
N ILE A 192 -9.78 5.29 -12.87
CA ILE A 192 -8.60 5.09 -12.04
C ILE A 192 -8.70 5.83 -10.71
N ALA A 193 -8.04 5.26 -9.69
CA ALA A 193 -7.56 5.99 -8.53
C ALA A 193 -6.05 6.16 -8.68
N TYR A 194 -5.52 7.30 -8.26
CA TYR A 194 -4.09 7.52 -8.19
C TYR A 194 -3.71 7.97 -6.79
N LEU A 195 -2.76 7.26 -6.23
CA LEU A 195 -2.29 7.40 -4.86
C LEU A 195 -0.80 7.73 -4.86
N SER A 196 -0.27 8.20 -3.76
CA SER A 196 1.16 8.40 -3.59
C SER A 196 1.58 7.98 -2.19
N SER A 197 2.67 7.25 -2.10
CA SER A 197 3.35 7.02 -0.84
C SER A 197 4.38 8.12 -0.55
N PHE A 198 4.85 8.81 -1.63
CA PHE A 198 5.84 9.88 -1.55
C PHE A 198 5.57 10.94 -2.63
N PRO A 199 6.13 12.19 -2.50
CA PRO A 199 5.94 13.24 -3.51
C PRO A 199 6.45 12.86 -4.90
N ASP A 200 7.47 12.02 -4.99
CA ASP A 200 8.20 11.59 -6.18
C ASP A 200 7.66 10.31 -6.83
N ASN A 201 6.45 9.82 -6.41
CA ASN A 201 5.78 8.69 -7.05
C ASN A 201 4.28 8.91 -7.23
N VAL A 202 3.71 8.11 -8.10
CA VAL A 202 2.27 7.92 -8.22
C VAL A 202 1.97 6.45 -8.52
N GLU A 203 1.02 5.89 -7.79
CA GLU A 203 0.49 4.55 -7.98
C GLU A 203 -0.91 4.66 -8.57
N ILE A 204 -1.14 4.02 -9.71
CA ILE A 204 -2.39 4.07 -10.47
C ILE A 204 -3.07 2.72 -10.33
N THR A 205 -4.28 2.72 -9.79
CA THR A 205 -5.10 1.52 -9.54
C THR A 205 -6.49 1.70 -10.15
N SER A 206 -7.32 0.67 -10.11
CA SER A 206 -8.75 0.81 -10.38
C SER A 206 -9.39 1.81 -9.41
N SER A 207 -10.32 2.65 -9.87
CA SER A 207 -11.10 3.54 -8.99
C SER A 207 -11.92 2.79 -7.94
N LEU A 208 -12.20 1.50 -8.17
CA LEU A 208 -12.86 0.61 -7.21
C LEU A 208 -11.90 0.04 -6.17
N ALA A 209 -10.59 0.11 -6.42
CA ALA A 209 -9.54 -0.47 -5.59
C ALA A 209 -8.91 0.60 -4.69
N THR A 210 -9.48 0.86 -3.54
CA THR A 210 -8.87 1.65 -2.47
C THR A 210 -8.87 0.86 -1.16
N LYS A 211 -7.92 1.11 -0.27
CA LYS A 211 -7.91 0.45 1.05
C LYS A 211 -9.23 0.62 1.79
N GLY A 212 -9.80 1.84 1.72
CA GLY A 212 -11.06 2.17 2.40
C GLY A 212 -12.27 1.51 1.77
N SER A 213 -12.41 1.48 0.43
CA SER A 213 -13.55 0.87 -0.24
C SER A 213 -13.62 -0.64 0.03
N ILE A 214 -12.48 -1.32 -0.04
CA ILE A 214 -12.43 -2.77 0.24
C ILE A 214 -12.66 -3.04 1.73
N LEU A 215 -12.15 -2.20 2.62
CA LEU A 215 -12.44 -2.33 4.05
C LEU A 215 -13.94 -2.17 4.36
N MET A 216 -14.67 -1.31 3.62
CA MET A 216 -16.13 -1.24 3.70
C MET A 216 -16.79 -2.55 3.31
N ASP A 217 -16.34 -3.20 2.23
CA ASP A 217 -16.86 -4.51 1.83
C ASP A 217 -16.56 -5.59 2.87
N VAL A 218 -15.39 -5.53 3.51
CA VAL A 218 -15.01 -6.46 4.60
C VAL A 218 -15.96 -6.33 5.79
N ILE A 219 -16.20 -5.11 6.27
CA ILE A 219 -17.06 -4.90 7.45
C ILE A 219 -18.53 -5.26 7.18
N LEU A 220 -19.00 -5.02 5.96
CA LEU A 220 -20.35 -5.45 5.55
C LEU A 220 -20.51 -6.97 5.62
N LYS A 221 -19.49 -7.74 5.19
CA LYS A 221 -19.49 -9.21 5.26
C LYS A 221 -19.41 -9.74 6.70
N LEU A 222 -18.77 -8.97 7.61
CA LEU A 222 -18.63 -9.33 9.02
C LEU A 222 -19.75 -8.80 9.93
N ASP A 223 -20.72 -8.07 9.39
CA ASP A 223 -21.78 -7.38 10.13
C ASP A 223 -21.21 -6.44 11.23
N ILE A 224 -20.14 -5.71 10.86
CA ILE A 224 -19.48 -4.73 11.72
C ILE A 224 -19.87 -3.33 11.26
N LYS A 225 -20.22 -2.46 12.20
CA LYS A 225 -20.55 -1.07 11.89
C LYS A 225 -19.29 -0.23 11.68
N GLN A 226 -19.39 0.79 10.88
CA GLN A 226 -18.29 1.69 10.52
C GLN A 226 -17.65 2.37 11.74
N GLU A 227 -18.44 2.73 12.73
CA GLU A 227 -17.98 3.30 14.01
C GLU A 227 -17.28 2.29 14.95
N GLU A 228 -17.35 0.99 14.64
CA GLU A 228 -16.68 -0.09 15.38
C GLU A 228 -15.32 -0.48 14.76
N VAL A 229 -14.86 0.29 13.78
CA VAL A 229 -13.60 0.06 13.06
C VAL A 229 -12.56 1.11 13.45
N MET A 230 -11.37 0.66 13.84
CA MET A 230 -10.18 1.50 14.00
C MET A 230 -9.26 1.32 12.79
N VAL A 231 -8.86 2.42 12.16
CA VAL A 231 -7.90 2.41 11.06
C VAL A 231 -6.61 3.11 11.47
N ILE A 232 -5.45 2.56 11.05
CA ILE A 232 -4.13 3.09 11.39
C ILE A 232 -3.31 3.19 10.10
N GLY A 233 -2.66 4.33 9.88
CA GLY A 233 -1.85 4.58 8.70
C GLY A 233 -0.95 5.79 8.82
N ASP A 234 -0.12 6.04 7.80
CA ASP A 234 0.87 7.12 7.84
C ASP A 234 0.95 7.94 6.55
N SER A 235 0.39 7.49 5.43
CA SER A 235 0.65 8.06 4.12
C SER A 235 -0.62 8.28 3.27
N TYR A 236 -0.45 8.88 2.10
CA TYR A 236 -1.56 9.27 1.23
C TYR A 236 -2.40 8.11 0.71
N ASN A 237 -1.84 6.89 0.62
CA ASN A 237 -2.60 5.69 0.24
C ASN A 237 -3.58 5.21 1.33
N ASP A 238 -3.49 5.78 2.55
CA ASP A 238 -4.39 5.49 3.66
C ASP A 238 -5.59 6.45 3.71
N VAL A 239 -5.56 7.55 2.94
CA VAL A 239 -6.59 8.60 2.95
C VAL A 239 -7.99 8.02 2.83
N SER A 240 -8.18 7.04 1.96
CA SER A 240 -9.50 6.41 1.77
C SER A 240 -10.03 5.71 3.03
N MET A 241 -9.15 5.19 3.89
CA MET A 241 -9.56 4.66 5.19
C MET A 241 -9.91 5.78 6.17
N PHE A 242 -9.12 6.86 6.19
CA PHE A 242 -9.37 8.01 7.08
C PHE A 242 -10.62 8.80 6.70
N ASP A 243 -10.98 8.84 5.42
CA ASP A 243 -12.21 9.48 4.95
C ASP A 243 -13.47 8.70 5.34
N LEU A 244 -13.39 7.37 5.39
CA LEU A 244 -14.54 6.51 5.65
C LEU A 244 -14.70 6.14 7.13
N PHE A 245 -13.63 6.04 7.91
CA PHE A 245 -13.69 5.52 9.28
C PHE A 245 -13.36 6.58 10.32
N SER A 246 -14.32 6.86 11.20
CA SER A 246 -14.21 7.93 12.20
C SER A 246 -13.18 7.67 13.30
N CYS A 247 -12.86 6.40 13.61
CA CYS A 247 -11.79 6.05 14.54
C CYS A 247 -10.48 5.87 13.77
N SER A 248 -9.91 6.98 13.29
CA SER A 248 -8.68 7.03 12.51
C SER A 248 -7.49 7.45 13.37
N VAL A 249 -6.36 6.75 13.22
CA VAL A 249 -5.14 6.94 13.98
C VAL A 249 -3.97 7.18 13.05
N ALA A 250 -3.39 8.38 13.07
CA ALA A 250 -2.16 8.69 12.36
C ALA A 250 -0.95 8.27 13.18
N MET A 251 0.04 7.68 12.51
CA MET A 251 1.35 7.43 13.10
C MET A 251 2.10 8.73 13.37
N GLY A 252 2.98 8.77 14.37
CA GLY A 252 3.80 9.93 14.69
C GLY A 252 4.70 10.40 13.52
N ASN A 253 5.13 9.46 12.67
CA ASN A 253 5.88 9.71 11.43
C ASN A 253 5.00 10.02 10.21
N SER A 254 3.67 10.07 10.34
CA SER A 254 2.78 10.37 9.22
C SER A 254 3.06 11.72 8.60
N VAL A 255 2.74 11.86 7.32
CA VAL A 255 2.68 13.16 6.65
C VAL A 255 1.64 14.07 7.33
N ASP A 256 1.89 15.38 7.34
CA ASP A 256 1.04 16.33 8.08
C ASP A 256 -0.42 16.26 7.66
N PHE A 257 -0.69 16.10 6.36
CA PHE A 257 -2.04 15.95 5.83
C PHE A 257 -2.82 14.77 6.46
N ILE A 258 -2.16 13.65 6.77
CA ILE A 258 -2.77 12.50 7.45
C ILE A 258 -3.02 12.82 8.92
N LYS A 259 -2.07 13.49 9.59
CA LYS A 259 -2.25 13.92 10.98
C LYS A 259 -3.42 14.87 11.16
N GLU A 260 -3.63 15.79 10.20
CA GLU A 260 -4.76 16.74 10.20
C GLU A 260 -6.11 16.03 10.02
N LYS A 261 -6.15 14.94 9.24
CA LYS A 261 -7.36 14.13 9.03
C LYS A 261 -7.69 13.20 10.18
N ALA A 262 -6.69 12.77 10.91
CA ALA A 262 -6.83 11.74 11.93
C ALA A 262 -7.57 12.24 13.18
N LYS A 263 -8.39 11.37 13.75
CA LYS A 263 -9.00 11.63 15.07
C LYS A 263 -7.98 11.53 16.21
N TYR A 264 -6.99 10.64 16.06
CA TYR A 264 -5.94 10.41 17.04
C TYR A 264 -4.58 10.39 16.37
N ILE A 265 -3.55 10.77 17.11
CA ILE A 265 -2.15 10.60 16.73
C ILE A 265 -1.50 9.70 17.77
N THR A 266 -0.78 8.67 17.33
CA THR A 266 0.02 7.77 18.16
C THR A 266 1.52 8.06 17.98
N ASP A 267 2.37 7.26 18.62
CA ASP A 267 3.82 7.35 18.41
C ASP A 267 4.21 6.86 17.01
N ASP A 268 5.45 7.06 16.62
CA ASP A 268 5.95 6.57 15.34
C ASP A 268 6.18 5.06 15.32
N HIS A 269 6.49 4.52 14.14
CA HIS A 269 6.67 3.10 13.92
C HIS A 269 7.91 2.50 14.61
N PHE A 270 8.90 3.32 15.03
CA PHE A 270 10.03 2.86 15.82
C PHE A 270 9.74 2.83 17.34
N HIS A 271 8.67 3.50 17.76
CA HIS A 271 8.28 3.62 19.17
C HIS A 271 6.94 2.94 19.47
N ASN A 272 6.65 1.83 18.78
CA ASN A 272 5.50 0.96 19.02
C ASN A 272 4.14 1.65 18.82
N GLY A 273 4.03 2.58 17.89
CA GLY A 273 2.84 3.41 17.71
C GLY A 273 1.56 2.60 17.51
N VAL A 274 1.58 1.53 16.70
CA VAL A 274 0.42 0.66 16.48
C VAL A 274 0.01 -0.05 17.77
N GLY A 275 0.96 -0.64 18.50
CA GLY A 275 0.67 -1.32 19.77
C GLY A 275 0.05 -0.40 20.81
N LYS A 276 0.58 0.82 20.95
CA LYS A 276 0.04 1.85 21.88
C LYS A 276 -1.36 2.31 21.47
N ALA A 277 -1.63 2.47 20.18
CA ALA A 277 -2.97 2.80 19.69
C ALA A 277 -3.97 1.69 20.00
N ILE A 278 -3.61 0.43 19.76
CA ILE A 278 -4.45 -0.73 20.08
C ILE A 278 -4.75 -0.77 21.59
N GLU A 279 -3.73 -0.68 22.43
CA GLU A 279 -3.90 -0.72 23.87
C GLU A 279 -4.84 0.39 24.38
N LYS A 280 -4.59 1.64 23.94
CA LYS A 280 -5.32 2.81 24.45
C LYS A 280 -6.75 2.93 23.92
N ILE A 281 -6.99 2.54 22.66
CA ILE A 281 -8.28 2.83 21.99
C ILE A 281 -9.14 1.58 21.89
N ALA A 282 -8.55 0.42 21.58
CA ALA A 282 -9.31 -0.79 21.35
C ALA A 282 -9.47 -1.65 22.63
N LEU A 283 -8.42 -1.75 23.47
CA LEU A 283 -8.42 -2.64 24.63
C LEU A 283 -8.88 -1.97 25.93
N GLN A 284 -8.68 -0.66 26.11
CA GLN A 284 -9.12 0.04 27.35
C GLN A 284 -10.60 0.39 27.39
N ASN A 285 -11.31 0.26 26.27
CA ASN A 285 -12.76 0.53 26.17
C ASN A 285 -13.60 -0.76 26.19
N THR A 286 -13.01 -1.86 26.61
CA THR A 286 -13.66 -3.12 26.97
C THR A 286 -13.78 -3.20 28.49
#